data_8e2426e28143bb4d2feb0dfee2f3e5ed
#
_entry.id   8e2426e28143bb4d2feb0dfee2f3e5ed
#
_cell.length_a   1.000
_cell.length_b   1.000
_cell.length_c   1.000
_cell.angle_alpha   90.00
_cell.angle_beta   90.00
_cell.angle_gamma   90.00
#
_symmetry.space_group_name_H-M   'P 1'
#
loop_
_entity.id
_entity.type
_entity.pdbx_description
1 polymer ?
#
loop_
_entity_poly.entity_id
_entity_poly.type
_entity_poly.pdbx_seq_one_letter_code
_entity_poly.pdbx_strand_id
1 'polypeptide(L)'
;MIFKSVDKTALPLYDGISMEIEVSSELKTERADGGIGGILLRETPVAPYKKDLSAFQRAAEYEKNFDISEWKFFMAFDGARPVGGATLAAKTPEVHMLEGRDDLCVLWDLRVENGYKRRGVGQKLFDMCRLWAKAQGFARMKIECQNDNVPACRFYRKQGAELRQIDEYAYCNDPAFRGEIQLIWYLDL
;
A
#
# COMPACT_ATOMS: atom_id res chain seq x y z
N MET A 1 -4.24 12.03 19.76
CA MET A 1 -4.34 11.56 18.34
C MET A 1 -5.72 10.96 18.13
N ILE A 2 -6.43 11.35 17.08
CA ILE A 2 -7.78 10.89 16.75
C ILE A 2 -7.72 10.09 15.45
N PHE A 3 -8.35 8.92 15.43
CA PHE A 3 -8.49 8.06 14.26
C PHE A 3 -9.97 7.99 13.88
N LYS A 4 -10.31 8.25 12.64
CA LYS A 4 -11.71 8.24 12.21
C LYS A 4 -11.86 7.84 10.75
N SER A 5 -13.03 7.30 10.41
CA SER A 5 -13.49 7.21 9.04
C SER A 5 -13.80 8.61 8.51
N VAL A 6 -13.44 8.85 7.26
CA VAL A 6 -13.75 10.08 6.54
C VAL A 6 -14.42 9.74 5.21
N ASP A 7 -15.09 10.71 4.62
CA ASP A 7 -15.62 10.62 3.27
C ASP A 7 -14.68 11.29 2.24
N LYS A 8 -15.07 11.27 0.99
CA LYS A 8 -14.30 11.81 -0.13
C LYS A 8 -13.97 13.30 -0.03
N THR A 9 -14.75 14.08 0.72
CA THR A 9 -14.50 15.52 0.91
C THR A 9 -13.21 15.81 1.69
N ALA A 10 -12.70 14.81 2.41
CA ALA A 10 -11.43 14.88 3.13
C ALA A 10 -10.19 14.53 2.29
N LEU A 11 -10.36 14.05 1.05
CA LEU A 11 -9.25 13.62 0.20
C LEU A 11 -8.22 14.72 -0.11
N PRO A 12 -8.58 16.01 -0.27
CA PRO A 12 -7.60 17.08 -0.36
C PRO A 12 -6.71 17.23 0.89
N LEU A 13 -7.25 16.98 2.09
CA LEU A 13 -6.46 16.94 3.33
C LEU A 13 -5.56 15.71 3.39
N TYR A 14 -6.03 14.59 2.86
CA TYR A 14 -5.28 13.34 2.76
C TYR A 14 -4.01 13.53 1.93
N ASP A 15 -4.07 14.26 0.82
CA ASP A 15 -2.92 14.56 -0.03
C ASP A 15 -1.85 15.41 0.67
N GLY A 16 -2.19 16.09 1.76
CA GLY A 16 -1.21 16.81 2.58
C GLY A 16 -0.32 15.92 3.44
N ILE A 17 -0.58 14.59 3.50
CA ILE A 17 0.23 13.64 4.25
C ILE A 17 1.37 13.14 3.35
N SER A 18 2.61 13.30 3.79
CA SER A 18 3.80 12.90 3.02
C SER A 18 3.80 11.41 2.69
N MET A 19 4.16 11.10 1.43
CA MET A 19 4.47 9.75 0.95
C MET A 19 5.98 9.53 0.74
N GLU A 20 6.82 10.41 1.28
CA GLU A 20 8.27 10.24 1.18
C GLU A 20 8.73 9.02 1.97
N ILE A 21 9.51 8.17 1.33
CA ILE A 21 10.21 7.05 1.94
C ILE A 21 11.71 7.23 1.81
N GLU A 22 12.45 6.73 2.79
CA GLU A 22 13.89 6.62 2.74
C GLU A 22 14.26 5.19 2.36
N VAL A 23 14.93 5.04 1.24
CA VAL A 23 15.39 3.75 0.71
C VAL A 23 16.86 3.59 1.05
N SER A 24 17.20 2.52 1.76
CA SER A 24 18.59 2.14 2.12
C SER A 24 18.91 0.70 1.77
N SER A 25 17.91 -0.07 1.36
CA SER A 25 18.04 -1.44 0.89
C SER A 25 16.89 -1.76 -0.07
N GLU A 26 17.08 -2.78 -0.88
CA GLU A 26 16.06 -3.33 -1.78
C GLU A 26 16.02 -4.84 -1.70
N LEU A 27 14.88 -5.44 -2.04
CA LEU A 27 14.73 -6.89 -2.18
C LEU A 27 15.04 -7.29 -3.62
N LYS A 28 16.08 -8.11 -3.82
CA LYS A 28 16.44 -8.69 -5.12
C LYS A 28 15.99 -10.13 -5.22
N THR A 29 15.53 -10.53 -6.39
CA THR A 29 15.17 -11.91 -6.67
C THR A 29 16.40 -12.74 -6.98
N GLU A 30 16.51 -13.90 -6.34
CA GLU A 30 17.46 -14.97 -6.68
C GLU A 30 16.66 -16.21 -7.03
N ARG A 31 17.03 -16.89 -8.11
CA ARG A 31 16.34 -18.08 -8.59
C ARG A 31 17.27 -19.28 -8.60
N ALA A 32 16.83 -20.39 -8.01
CA ALA A 32 17.46 -21.67 -8.18
C ALA A 32 16.78 -22.40 -9.35
N ASP A 33 17.58 -22.97 -10.26
CA ASP A 33 17.11 -23.74 -11.41
C ASP A 33 16.01 -23.02 -12.21
N GLY A 34 16.29 -21.78 -12.66
CA GLY A 34 15.32 -20.97 -13.40
C GLY A 34 14.05 -20.60 -12.65
N GLY A 35 14.00 -20.84 -11.34
CA GLY A 35 12.86 -20.62 -10.46
C GLY A 35 12.14 -21.89 -10.01
N ILE A 36 12.37 -23.05 -10.69
CA ILE A 36 11.78 -24.34 -10.29
C ILE A 36 12.29 -24.78 -8.93
N GLY A 37 13.56 -24.48 -8.61
CA GLY A 37 14.17 -24.75 -7.30
C GLY A 37 13.81 -23.73 -6.22
N GLY A 38 12.98 -22.75 -6.54
CA GLY A 38 12.52 -21.70 -5.63
C GLY A 38 12.98 -20.31 -6.03
N ILE A 39 12.29 -19.31 -5.48
CA ILE A 39 12.62 -17.90 -5.60
C ILE A 39 12.87 -17.35 -4.20
N LEU A 40 14.04 -16.76 -4.00
CA LEU A 40 14.41 -16.08 -2.76
C LEU A 40 14.44 -14.57 -3.00
N LEU A 41 13.86 -13.81 -2.09
CA LEU A 41 14.07 -12.37 -2.00
C LEU A 41 15.20 -12.08 -1.00
N ARG A 42 16.31 -11.57 -1.51
CA ARG A 42 17.46 -11.17 -0.68
C ARG A 42 17.49 -9.66 -0.52
N GLU A 43 17.51 -9.21 0.71
CA GLU A 43 17.74 -7.79 1.01
C GLU A 43 19.20 -7.41 0.72
N THR A 44 19.37 -6.41 -0.12
CA THR A 44 20.67 -5.88 -0.55
C THR A 44 20.76 -4.39 -0.22
N PRO A 45 21.79 -3.93 0.49
CA PRO A 45 22.00 -2.51 0.74
C PRO A 45 22.17 -1.73 -0.57
N VAL A 46 21.65 -0.50 -0.60
CA VAL A 46 21.86 0.48 -1.68
C VAL A 46 22.33 1.81 -1.10
N ALA A 47 22.92 2.66 -1.92
CA ALA A 47 23.20 4.03 -1.51
C ALA A 47 21.88 4.71 -1.10
N PRO A 48 21.78 5.29 0.11
CA PRO A 48 20.52 5.85 0.58
C PRO A 48 19.98 6.96 -0.32
N TYR A 49 18.70 6.93 -0.61
CA TYR A 49 17.99 7.97 -1.35
C TYR A 49 16.56 8.17 -0.83
N LYS A 50 15.97 9.30 -1.16
CA LYS A 50 14.58 9.60 -0.86
C LYS A 50 13.73 9.41 -2.10
N LYS A 51 12.57 8.77 -1.93
CA LYS A 51 11.58 8.54 -2.96
C LYS A 51 10.26 9.10 -2.49
N ASP A 52 9.67 9.98 -3.27
CA ASP A 52 8.35 10.54 -3.02
C ASP A 52 7.32 9.88 -3.93
N LEU A 53 6.42 9.12 -3.34
CA LEU A 53 5.37 8.41 -4.05
C LEU A 53 4.14 9.30 -4.31
N SER A 54 4.06 10.51 -3.74
CA SER A 54 2.91 11.42 -3.92
C SER A 54 2.77 11.94 -5.35
N ALA A 55 3.86 11.96 -6.12
CA ALA A 55 3.86 12.41 -7.52
C ALA A 55 3.04 11.49 -8.44
N PHE A 56 2.82 10.23 -8.06
CA PHE A 56 2.19 9.23 -8.91
C PHE A 56 0.69 9.09 -8.67
N GLN A 57 0.20 9.48 -7.49
CA GLN A 57 -1.21 9.30 -7.17
C GLN A 57 -1.69 10.28 -6.09
N ARG A 58 -2.57 11.18 -6.51
CA ARG A 58 -3.25 12.12 -5.61
C ARG A 58 -4.62 11.59 -5.24
N ALA A 59 -4.90 11.52 -3.94
CA ALA A 59 -6.18 11.05 -3.44
C ALA A 59 -7.37 11.92 -3.91
N ALA A 60 -7.16 13.23 -4.02
CA ALA A 60 -8.17 14.16 -4.55
C ALA A 60 -8.55 13.89 -6.02
N GLU A 61 -7.81 13.03 -6.71
CA GLU A 61 -8.05 12.68 -8.11
C GLU A 61 -8.67 11.29 -8.30
N TYR A 62 -8.88 10.54 -7.22
CA TYR A 62 -9.45 9.20 -7.32
C TYR A 62 -10.78 9.17 -8.08
N GLU A 63 -11.69 10.09 -7.79
CA GLU A 63 -13.01 10.17 -8.47
C GLU A 63 -12.92 10.48 -9.97
N LYS A 64 -11.79 10.99 -10.47
CA LYS A 64 -11.61 11.23 -11.91
C LYS A 64 -11.38 9.93 -12.68
N ASN A 65 -10.81 8.94 -12.01
CA ASN A 65 -10.33 7.70 -12.62
C ASN A 65 -11.14 6.47 -12.22
N PHE A 66 -11.86 6.53 -11.08
CA PHE A 66 -12.51 5.38 -10.46
C PHE A 66 -13.88 5.76 -9.90
N ASP A 67 -14.81 4.82 -9.90
CA ASP A 67 -15.97 4.88 -9.02
C ASP A 67 -15.53 4.50 -7.60
N ILE A 68 -15.41 5.50 -6.73
CA ILE A 68 -14.98 5.33 -5.34
C ILE A 68 -16.13 5.20 -4.34
N SER A 69 -17.36 4.98 -4.81
CA SER A 69 -18.56 4.89 -3.98
C SER A 69 -18.48 3.76 -2.93
N GLU A 70 -17.83 2.66 -3.26
CA GLU A 70 -17.61 1.50 -2.40
C GLU A 70 -16.24 1.52 -1.68
N TRP A 71 -15.48 2.61 -1.84
CA TRP A 71 -14.18 2.74 -1.18
C TRP A 71 -14.31 3.18 0.27
N LYS A 72 -13.27 2.92 1.05
CA LYS A 72 -13.22 3.32 2.45
C LYS A 72 -11.97 4.12 2.75
N PHE A 73 -12.15 5.24 3.47
CA PHE A 73 -11.07 6.13 3.83
C PHE A 73 -11.00 6.26 5.35
N PHE A 74 -9.78 6.19 5.88
CA PHE A 74 -9.48 6.43 7.29
C PHE A 74 -8.37 7.46 7.40
N MET A 75 -8.46 8.32 8.40
CA MET A 75 -7.41 9.30 8.69
C MET A 75 -7.09 9.36 10.17
N ALA A 76 -5.83 9.67 10.46
CA ALA A 76 -5.31 9.97 11.78
C ALA A 76 -4.98 11.46 11.88
N PHE A 77 -5.36 12.09 12.99
CA PHE A 77 -5.15 13.51 13.23
C PHE A 77 -4.44 13.74 14.57
N ASP A 78 -3.49 14.69 14.58
CA ASP A 78 -2.94 15.28 15.80
C ASP A 78 -3.44 16.72 15.90
N GLY A 79 -4.41 16.95 16.79
CA GLY A 79 -5.23 18.16 16.73
C GLY A 79 -6.00 18.24 15.41
N ALA A 80 -5.81 19.33 14.67
CA ALA A 80 -6.38 19.54 13.33
C ALA A 80 -5.48 19.03 12.18
N ARG A 81 -4.23 18.65 12.47
CA ARG A 81 -3.26 18.24 11.45
C ARG A 81 -3.48 16.79 11.07
N PRO A 82 -3.65 16.46 9.77
CA PRO A 82 -3.63 15.07 9.30
C PRO A 82 -2.20 14.53 9.39
N VAL A 83 -2.04 13.33 9.94
CA VAL A 83 -0.73 12.70 10.18
C VAL A 83 -0.64 11.26 9.69
N GLY A 84 -1.73 10.72 9.19
CA GLY A 84 -1.77 9.41 8.57
C GLY A 84 -3.09 9.17 7.85
N GLY A 85 -3.08 8.30 6.88
CA GLY A 85 -4.24 7.92 6.11
C GLY A 85 -4.16 6.51 5.57
N ALA A 86 -5.31 5.89 5.37
CA ALA A 86 -5.44 4.59 4.70
C ALA A 86 -6.68 4.58 3.82
N THR A 87 -6.53 4.01 2.63
CA THR A 87 -7.59 3.88 1.62
C THR A 87 -7.76 2.41 1.25
N LEU A 88 -9.00 1.95 1.26
CA LEU A 88 -9.39 0.64 0.73
C LEU A 88 -10.22 0.83 -0.54
N ALA A 89 -9.79 0.19 -1.62
CA ALA A 89 -10.56 0.06 -2.85
C ALA A 89 -11.35 -1.24 -2.86
N ALA A 90 -12.60 -1.17 -3.30
CA ALA A 90 -13.49 -2.33 -3.37
C ALA A 90 -14.52 -2.16 -4.50
N LYS A 91 -14.94 -3.26 -5.10
CA LYS A 91 -16.04 -3.34 -6.09
C LYS A 91 -15.96 -2.32 -7.23
N THR A 92 -14.76 -2.05 -7.70
CA THR A 92 -14.47 -1.05 -8.73
C THR A 92 -13.85 -1.76 -9.95
N PRO A 93 -14.58 -1.95 -11.05
CA PRO A 93 -14.09 -2.71 -12.20
C PRO A 93 -12.80 -2.17 -12.82
N GLU A 94 -12.58 -0.86 -12.76
CA GLU A 94 -11.38 -0.19 -13.27
C GLU A 94 -10.13 -0.48 -12.43
N VAL A 95 -10.30 -0.98 -11.21
CA VAL A 95 -9.17 -1.39 -10.35
C VAL A 95 -8.75 -2.82 -10.68
N HIS A 96 -7.78 -2.96 -11.59
CA HIS A 96 -7.30 -4.28 -12.05
C HIS A 96 -6.81 -5.18 -10.91
N MET A 97 -6.32 -4.60 -9.83
CA MET A 97 -5.90 -5.37 -8.64
C MET A 97 -7.05 -6.13 -7.98
N LEU A 98 -8.31 -5.73 -8.19
CA LEU A 98 -9.50 -6.45 -7.71
C LEU A 98 -9.82 -7.69 -8.54
N GLU A 99 -9.25 -7.85 -9.74
CA GLU A 99 -9.41 -9.04 -10.60
C GLU A 99 -10.90 -9.35 -10.94
N GLY A 100 -11.77 -8.33 -10.89
CA GLY A 100 -13.21 -8.50 -11.07
C GLY A 100 -13.90 -9.30 -9.96
N ARG A 101 -13.29 -9.39 -8.77
CA ARG A 101 -13.77 -10.21 -7.64
C ARG A 101 -14.49 -9.36 -6.61
N ASP A 102 -15.60 -9.90 -6.08
CA ASP A 102 -16.39 -9.26 -5.01
C ASP A 102 -15.95 -9.65 -3.60
N ASP A 103 -15.15 -10.71 -3.47
CA ASP A 103 -14.62 -11.20 -2.20
C ASP A 103 -13.24 -10.62 -1.84
N LEU A 104 -12.72 -9.71 -2.67
CA LEU A 104 -11.41 -9.09 -2.56
C LEU A 104 -11.53 -7.58 -2.35
N CYS A 105 -10.77 -7.03 -1.43
CA CYS A 105 -10.50 -5.59 -1.36
C CYS A 105 -8.99 -5.33 -1.50
N VAL A 106 -8.63 -4.10 -1.85
CA VAL A 106 -7.24 -3.67 -2.01
C VAL A 106 -6.93 -2.60 -0.98
N LEU A 107 -5.86 -2.79 -0.19
CA LEU A 107 -5.25 -1.66 0.52
C LEU A 107 -4.54 -0.80 -0.51
N TRP A 108 -5.27 0.21 -0.99
CA TRP A 108 -4.86 1.07 -2.09
C TRP A 108 -3.74 2.03 -1.70
N ASP A 109 -3.82 2.54 -0.47
CA ASP A 109 -2.85 3.48 0.07
C ASP A 109 -2.79 3.34 1.59
N LEU A 110 -1.59 3.43 2.15
CA LEU A 110 -1.32 3.55 3.58
C LEU A 110 -0.12 4.46 3.78
N ARG A 111 -0.37 5.67 4.25
CA ARG A 111 0.68 6.67 4.49
C ARG A 111 0.68 7.18 5.92
N VAL A 112 1.86 7.50 6.41
CA VAL A 112 2.07 8.11 7.72
C VAL A 112 3.14 9.17 7.60
N GLU A 113 2.84 10.37 8.06
CA GLU A 113 3.75 11.51 8.12
C GLU A 113 5.09 11.12 8.78
N ASN A 114 6.22 11.54 8.21
CA ASN A 114 7.56 11.10 8.63
C ASN A 114 7.79 11.25 10.15
N GLY A 115 7.39 12.37 10.74
CA GLY A 115 7.52 12.62 12.18
C GLY A 115 6.62 11.72 13.07
N TYR A 116 5.70 10.97 12.47
CA TYR A 116 4.74 10.10 13.18
C TYR A 116 4.95 8.61 12.88
N LYS A 117 5.89 8.26 12.01
CA LYS A 117 6.28 6.87 11.75
C LYS A 117 6.81 6.22 13.03
N ARG A 118 6.62 4.91 13.16
CA ARG A 118 7.07 4.09 14.31
C ARG A 118 6.37 4.41 15.66
N ARG A 119 5.27 5.18 15.63
CA ARG A 119 4.45 5.50 16.82
C ARG A 119 3.10 4.76 16.84
N GLY A 120 2.95 3.70 16.06
CA GLY A 120 1.74 2.89 15.99
C GLY A 120 0.64 3.46 15.08
N VAL A 121 0.83 4.60 14.42
CA VAL A 121 -0.19 5.22 13.56
C VAL A 121 -0.57 4.30 12.39
N GLY A 122 0.41 3.80 11.65
CA GLY A 122 0.16 2.87 10.54
C GLY A 122 -0.49 1.57 10.99
N GLN A 123 -0.10 1.05 12.17
CA GLN A 123 -0.73 -0.15 12.75
C GLN A 123 -2.21 0.10 13.01
N LYS A 124 -2.56 1.20 13.66
CA LYS A 124 -3.96 1.50 13.98
C LYS A 124 -4.82 1.71 12.74
N LEU A 125 -4.29 2.39 11.72
CA LEU A 125 -4.97 2.58 10.44
C LEU A 125 -5.18 1.23 9.73
N PHE A 126 -4.17 0.38 9.70
CA PHE A 126 -4.25 -0.96 9.11
C PHE A 126 -5.29 -1.83 9.83
N ASP A 127 -5.32 -1.79 11.16
CA ASP A 127 -6.33 -2.53 11.96
C ASP A 127 -7.75 -2.05 11.65
N MET A 128 -7.96 -0.74 11.43
CA MET A 128 -9.25 -0.20 11.02
C MET A 128 -9.65 -0.70 9.62
N CYS A 129 -8.70 -0.75 8.69
CA CYS A 129 -8.90 -1.31 7.36
C CYS A 129 -9.31 -2.78 7.44
N ARG A 130 -8.59 -3.58 8.20
CA ARG A 130 -8.87 -5.01 8.38
C ARG A 130 -10.25 -5.26 9.01
N LEU A 131 -10.59 -4.50 10.04
CA LEU A 131 -11.89 -4.63 10.72
C LEU A 131 -13.04 -4.25 9.78
N TRP A 132 -12.90 -3.16 9.02
CA TRP A 132 -13.91 -2.78 8.05
C TRP A 132 -14.05 -3.83 6.95
N ALA A 133 -12.94 -4.31 6.37
CA ALA A 133 -12.97 -5.31 5.31
C ALA A 133 -13.68 -6.60 5.76
N LYS A 134 -13.39 -7.07 6.99
CA LYS A 134 -14.12 -8.19 7.62
C LYS A 134 -15.62 -7.92 7.75
N ALA A 135 -15.98 -6.74 8.23
CA ALA A 135 -17.38 -6.36 8.43
C ALA A 135 -18.16 -6.25 7.10
N GLN A 136 -17.47 -5.98 5.99
CA GLN A 136 -18.05 -6.00 4.64
C GLN A 136 -18.11 -7.41 4.02
N GLY A 137 -17.56 -8.42 4.67
CA GLY A 137 -17.56 -9.80 4.20
C GLY A 137 -16.49 -10.13 3.16
N PHE A 138 -15.46 -9.30 2.99
CA PHE A 138 -14.33 -9.65 2.15
C PHE A 138 -13.55 -10.82 2.73
N ALA A 139 -13.16 -11.76 1.87
CA ALA A 139 -12.35 -12.91 2.25
C ALA A 139 -10.87 -12.55 2.37
N ARG A 140 -10.41 -11.59 1.55
CA ARG A 140 -9.00 -11.21 1.45
C ARG A 140 -8.79 -9.73 1.21
N MET A 141 -7.65 -9.25 1.71
CA MET A 141 -7.10 -7.94 1.37
C MET A 141 -5.82 -8.13 0.56
N LYS A 142 -5.77 -7.53 -0.63
CA LYS A 142 -4.60 -7.48 -1.50
C LYS A 142 -3.85 -6.19 -1.27
N ILE A 143 -2.52 -6.24 -1.28
CA ILE A 143 -1.65 -5.11 -0.96
C ILE A 143 -0.50 -5.12 -1.94
N GLU A 144 -0.19 -3.98 -2.52
CA GLU A 144 0.98 -3.80 -3.37
C GLU A 144 2.07 -3.00 -2.66
N CYS A 145 3.32 -3.33 -2.90
CA CYS A 145 4.44 -2.45 -2.65
C CYS A 145 5.61 -2.80 -3.58
N GLN A 146 6.51 -1.83 -3.77
CA GLN A 146 7.73 -2.02 -4.52
C GLN A 146 8.81 -2.68 -3.67
N ASN A 147 9.76 -3.36 -4.32
CA ASN A 147 10.87 -4.08 -3.67
C ASN A 147 11.85 -3.15 -2.92
N ASP A 148 11.88 -1.86 -3.23
CA ASP A 148 12.68 -0.85 -2.55
C ASP A 148 12.00 -0.28 -1.29
N ASN A 149 10.70 -0.55 -1.09
CA ASN A 149 10.00 -0.21 0.14
C ASN A 149 10.06 -1.37 1.17
N VAL A 150 11.27 -1.78 1.52
CA VAL A 150 11.52 -2.88 2.47
C VAL A 150 10.82 -2.68 3.82
N PRO A 151 10.74 -1.45 4.38
CA PRO A 151 9.95 -1.21 5.59
C PRO A 151 8.48 -1.57 5.46
N ALA A 152 7.83 -1.29 4.31
CA ALA A 152 6.44 -1.67 4.04
C ALA A 152 6.30 -3.20 3.92
N CYS A 153 7.20 -3.87 3.20
CA CYS A 153 7.23 -5.34 3.10
C CYS A 153 7.28 -6.00 4.49
N ARG A 154 8.18 -5.52 5.35
CA ARG A 154 8.30 -6.00 6.74
C ARG A 154 7.04 -5.71 7.56
N PHE A 155 6.44 -4.55 7.36
CA PHE A 155 5.20 -4.17 8.03
C PHE A 155 4.06 -5.13 7.64
N TYR A 156 3.82 -5.37 6.35
CA TYR A 156 2.74 -6.25 5.88
C TYR A 156 2.94 -7.69 6.32
N ARG A 157 4.17 -8.21 6.24
CA ARG A 157 4.50 -9.54 6.79
C ARG A 157 4.15 -9.64 8.28
N LYS A 158 4.47 -8.59 9.07
CA LYS A 158 4.16 -8.55 10.51
C LYS A 158 2.65 -8.54 10.77
N GLN A 159 1.84 -8.01 9.84
CA GLN A 159 0.38 -8.05 9.91
C GLN A 159 -0.21 -9.43 9.58
N GLY A 160 0.60 -10.39 9.18
CA GLY A 160 0.15 -11.72 8.76
C GLY A 160 -0.12 -11.83 7.26
N ALA A 161 0.20 -10.80 6.47
CA ALA A 161 0.11 -10.91 5.02
C ALA A 161 1.24 -11.80 4.47
N GLU A 162 0.92 -12.57 3.44
CA GLU A 162 1.85 -13.42 2.73
C GLU A 162 2.14 -12.88 1.34
N LEU A 163 3.42 -12.89 0.94
CA LEU A 163 3.82 -12.56 -0.43
C LEU A 163 3.39 -13.69 -1.37
N ARG A 164 2.57 -13.37 -2.37
CA ARG A 164 2.01 -14.36 -3.30
C ARG A 164 2.39 -14.12 -4.76
N GLN A 165 2.78 -12.88 -5.13
CA GLN A 165 3.19 -12.57 -6.49
C GLN A 165 4.43 -11.69 -6.47
N ILE A 166 5.34 -11.95 -7.41
CA ILE A 166 6.54 -11.17 -7.67
C ILE A 166 6.54 -10.91 -9.17
N ASP A 167 6.46 -9.65 -9.58
CA ASP A 167 6.51 -9.27 -10.98
C ASP A 167 7.64 -8.27 -11.22
N GLU A 168 8.68 -8.73 -11.91
CA GLU A 168 9.86 -7.91 -12.25
C GLU A 168 9.62 -7.02 -13.48
N TYR A 169 8.50 -7.20 -14.15
CA TYR A 169 8.15 -6.46 -15.38
C TYR A 169 6.93 -5.57 -15.23
N ALA A 170 6.30 -5.55 -14.04
CA ALA A 170 5.09 -4.77 -13.80
C ALA A 170 5.23 -3.29 -14.18
N TYR A 171 6.43 -2.73 -13.97
CA TYR A 171 6.72 -1.31 -14.22
C TYR A 171 7.62 -1.06 -15.44
N CYS A 172 7.81 -2.05 -16.32
CA CYS A 172 8.76 -1.95 -17.43
C CYS A 172 8.48 -0.78 -18.42
N ASN A 173 7.22 -0.35 -18.50
CA ASN A 173 6.76 0.74 -19.36
C ASN A 173 6.76 2.11 -18.66
N ASP A 174 7.04 2.17 -17.36
CA ASP A 174 7.10 3.42 -16.60
C ASP A 174 8.55 3.78 -16.26
N PRO A 175 9.10 4.84 -16.91
CA PRO A 175 10.50 5.24 -16.65
C PRO A 175 10.77 5.61 -15.18
N ALA A 176 9.76 6.06 -14.43
CA ALA A 176 9.90 6.47 -13.03
C ALA A 176 10.14 5.28 -12.08
N PHE A 177 9.68 4.09 -12.47
CA PHE A 177 9.80 2.85 -11.69
C PHE A 177 10.68 1.80 -12.36
N ARG A 178 11.49 2.22 -13.34
CA ARG A 178 12.32 1.30 -14.12
C ARG A 178 13.26 0.48 -13.23
N GLY A 179 13.13 -0.83 -13.28
CA GLY A 179 13.94 -1.78 -12.51
C GLY A 179 13.40 -2.10 -11.13
N GLU A 180 12.26 -1.52 -10.77
CA GLU A 180 11.54 -1.92 -9.55
C GLU A 180 10.75 -3.20 -9.79
N ILE A 181 10.55 -3.94 -8.70
CA ILE A 181 9.80 -5.19 -8.68
C ILE A 181 8.50 -4.95 -7.93
N GLN A 182 7.38 -5.32 -8.53
CA GLN A 182 6.09 -5.34 -7.85
C GLN A 182 5.99 -6.56 -6.93
N LEU A 183 5.64 -6.32 -5.69
CA LEU A 183 5.41 -7.34 -4.67
C LEU A 183 3.96 -7.28 -4.22
N ILE A 184 3.20 -8.36 -4.48
CA ILE A 184 1.80 -8.45 -4.11
C ILE A 184 1.63 -9.37 -2.90
N TRP A 185 1.09 -8.80 -1.86
CA TRP A 185 0.79 -9.45 -0.59
C TRP A 185 -0.71 -9.71 -0.46
N TYR A 186 -1.07 -10.82 0.18
CA TYR A 186 -2.44 -11.15 0.51
C TYR A 186 -2.57 -11.38 2.01
N LEU A 187 -3.61 -10.81 2.59
CA LEU A 187 -4.02 -11.06 3.97
C LEU A 187 -5.39 -11.72 3.94
N ASP A 188 -5.50 -12.93 4.49
CA ASP A 188 -6.79 -13.58 4.77
C ASP A 188 -7.47 -12.83 5.94
N LEU A 189 -8.77 -12.56 5.81
CA LEU A 189 -9.55 -11.69 6.70
C LEU A 189 -10.42 -12.47 7.69
#